data_dfb39fd8cf6410f92cec54a90f180bc3
#
_entry.id   dfb39fd8cf6410f92cec54a90f180bc3
#
_cell.length_a   1.000
_cell.length_b   1.000
_cell.length_c   1.000
_cell.angle_alpha   90.00
_cell.angle_beta   90.00
_cell.angle_gamma   90.00
#
_symmetry.space_group_name_H-M   'P 1'
#
loop_
_entity.id
_entity.type
_entity.pdbx_description
1 polymer ?
#
loop_
_entity_poly.entity_id
_entity_poly.type
_entity_poly.pdbx_seq_one_letter_code
_entity_poly.pdbx_strand_id
1 'polypeptide(L)'
;MKEGGKGGDVAAKSGIDFENKNSFLNIVSQDPNLSYEFIDTDSKAKNKPFKIFSQDKLIAEVYIETQMYNDLLSKENVFWGDYFYKMWKPDTFVINFNLKKCFVVEMKNQKTPGSVDEKLQSFNFKIEYYKKILSKSNSLNDYEFEYLFVLSDWFYTDYVYKDNDRGEKAGNRKNKSHYLDTLEYLDNNKVKHFNFFPSDYVLFGNLE
;
A
#
# COMPACT_ATOMS: atom_id res chain seq x y z
N MET A 1 -0.13 36.47 0.01
CA MET A 1 -0.29 35.02 0.36
C MET A 1 -1.32 34.42 -0.58
N LYS A 2 -0.96 33.40 -1.36
CA LYS A 2 -1.96 32.65 -2.15
C LYS A 2 -2.70 31.74 -1.19
N GLU A 3 -4.01 31.93 -1.02
CA GLU A 3 -4.86 30.98 -0.32
C GLU A 3 -4.73 29.61 -1.01
N GLY A 4 -4.35 28.59 -0.23
CA GLY A 4 -4.30 27.22 -0.69
C GLY A 4 -5.68 26.79 -1.17
N GLY A 5 -5.77 26.25 -2.39
CA GLY A 5 -7.05 25.93 -3.01
C GLY A 5 -7.81 24.89 -2.16
N LYS A 6 -9.10 25.17 -1.92
CA LYS A 6 -10.06 24.28 -1.19
C LYS A 6 -10.10 22.82 -1.69
N GLY A 7 -9.55 22.52 -2.86
CA GLY A 7 -9.47 21.17 -3.41
C GLY A 7 -8.44 20.26 -2.74
N GLY A 8 -7.36 20.79 -2.16
CA GLY A 8 -6.32 20.00 -1.51
C GLY A 8 -6.81 19.32 -0.23
N ASP A 9 -7.56 20.04 0.60
CA ASP A 9 -8.05 19.51 1.89
C ASP A 9 -9.10 18.42 1.72
N VAL A 10 -9.99 18.55 0.73
CA VAL A 10 -11.01 17.54 0.43
C VAL A 10 -10.38 16.26 -0.13
N ALA A 11 -9.38 16.39 -0.99
CA ALA A 11 -8.65 15.25 -1.54
C ALA A 11 -7.86 14.51 -0.46
N ALA A 12 -7.17 15.26 0.44
CA ALA A 12 -6.45 14.68 1.56
C ALA A 12 -7.38 13.93 2.52
N LYS A 13 -8.53 14.51 2.88
CA LYS A 13 -9.51 13.86 3.75
C LYS A 13 -10.05 12.57 3.14
N SER A 14 -10.39 12.57 1.86
CA SER A 14 -10.89 11.36 1.19
C SER A 14 -9.83 10.25 1.06
N GLY A 15 -8.53 10.60 1.00
CA GLY A 15 -7.43 9.66 1.08
C GLY A 15 -7.36 8.98 2.44
N ILE A 16 -7.39 9.76 3.51
CA ILE A 16 -7.39 9.26 4.90
C ILE A 16 -8.60 8.36 5.17
N ASP A 17 -9.80 8.74 4.71
CA ASP A 17 -11.00 7.93 4.88
C ASP A 17 -10.89 6.58 4.15
N PHE A 18 -10.28 6.57 2.96
CA PHE A 18 -10.02 5.34 2.20
C PHE A 18 -8.99 4.44 2.90
N GLU A 19 -7.89 5.01 3.37
CA GLU A 19 -6.86 4.28 4.12
C GLU A 19 -7.42 3.71 5.42
N ASN A 20 -8.26 4.47 6.16
CA ASN A 20 -8.92 3.98 7.37
C ASN A 20 -9.88 2.84 7.07
N LYS A 21 -10.69 2.92 6.00
CA LYS A 21 -11.61 1.86 5.59
C LYS A 21 -10.87 0.58 5.22
N ASN A 22 -9.72 0.69 4.58
CA ASN A 22 -8.87 -0.42 4.17
C ASN A 22 -7.74 -0.70 5.20
N SER A 23 -7.83 -0.15 6.41
CA SER A 23 -6.88 -0.44 7.47
C SER A 23 -6.90 -1.93 7.82
N PHE A 24 -5.74 -2.54 7.73
CA PHE A 24 -5.59 -3.97 8.01
C PHE A 24 -6.00 -4.31 9.46
N LEU A 25 -5.73 -3.41 10.40
CA LEU A 25 -6.19 -3.55 11.78
C LEU A 25 -7.73 -3.63 11.89
N ASN A 26 -8.45 -2.77 11.15
CA ASN A 26 -9.91 -2.79 11.16
C ASN A 26 -10.45 -4.11 10.59
N ILE A 27 -9.84 -4.62 9.54
CA ILE A 27 -10.24 -5.90 8.91
C ILE A 27 -10.01 -7.05 9.88
N VAL A 28 -8.80 -7.15 10.46
CA VAL A 28 -8.47 -8.20 11.44
C VAL A 28 -9.36 -8.14 12.68
N SER A 29 -9.70 -6.94 13.15
CA SER A 29 -10.58 -6.78 14.34
C SER A 29 -12.02 -7.22 14.11
N GLN A 30 -12.45 -7.38 12.87
CA GLN A 30 -13.80 -7.83 12.50
C GLN A 30 -13.87 -9.31 12.16
N ASP A 31 -12.74 -9.98 11.96
CA ASP A 31 -12.69 -11.42 11.67
C ASP A 31 -12.68 -12.22 12.99
N PRO A 32 -13.72 -13.03 13.28
CA PRO A 32 -13.80 -13.80 14.52
C PRO A 32 -12.75 -14.92 14.64
N ASN A 33 -12.08 -15.29 13.57
CA ASN A 33 -11.03 -16.31 13.53
C ASN A 33 -9.63 -15.73 13.76
N LEU A 34 -9.52 -14.42 13.85
CA LEU A 34 -8.26 -13.72 14.04
C LEU A 34 -8.25 -12.97 15.38
N SER A 35 -7.08 -12.89 15.98
CA SER A 35 -6.82 -11.99 17.09
C SER A 35 -5.55 -11.18 16.82
N TYR A 36 -5.38 -10.08 17.53
CA TYR A 36 -4.19 -9.26 17.37
C TYR A 36 -3.67 -8.74 18.71
N GLU A 37 -2.37 -8.46 18.75
CA GLU A 37 -1.70 -7.83 19.87
C GLU A 37 -0.78 -6.73 19.36
N PHE A 38 -0.78 -5.57 20.01
CA PHE A 38 0.17 -4.51 19.66
C PHE A 38 1.59 -4.90 20.07
N ILE A 39 2.53 -4.62 19.17
CA ILE A 39 3.96 -4.75 19.48
C ILE A 39 4.34 -3.53 20.32
N ASP A 40 4.97 -3.78 21.47
CA ASP A 40 5.48 -2.70 22.31
C ASP A 40 6.70 -2.06 21.66
N THR A 41 6.63 -0.75 21.48
CA THR A 41 7.68 0.05 20.83
C THR A 41 7.84 1.38 21.55
N ASP A 42 9.04 1.93 21.52
CA ASP A 42 9.35 3.28 22.04
C ASP A 42 8.75 4.39 21.13
N SER A 43 8.14 4.01 20.03
CA SER A 43 7.56 4.93 19.06
C SER A 43 6.34 5.66 19.65
N LYS A 44 6.35 6.99 19.58
CA LYS A 44 5.21 7.85 19.90
C LYS A 44 4.18 7.92 18.75
N ALA A 45 4.33 7.08 17.73
CA ALA A 45 3.44 7.05 16.58
C ALA A 45 1.99 6.72 17.02
N LYS A 46 1.03 7.38 16.38
CA LYS A 46 -0.40 7.18 16.65
C LYS A 46 -0.83 5.74 16.37
N ASN A 47 -0.29 5.15 15.32
CA ASN A 47 -0.50 3.76 14.96
C ASN A 47 0.65 2.93 15.54
N LYS A 48 0.38 1.81 16.15
CA LYS A 48 1.40 0.86 16.64
C LYS A 48 1.48 -0.33 15.70
N PRO A 49 2.67 -0.93 15.52
CA PRO A 49 2.77 -2.22 14.84
C PRO A 49 2.05 -3.29 15.65
N PHE A 50 1.60 -4.35 15.01
CA PHE A 50 0.84 -5.39 15.69
C PHE A 50 1.10 -6.78 15.08
N LYS A 51 0.88 -7.79 15.91
CA LYS A 51 0.90 -9.21 15.59
C LYS A 51 -0.49 -9.68 15.27
N ILE A 52 -0.60 -10.65 14.36
CA ILE A 52 -1.86 -11.31 14.02
C ILE A 52 -1.71 -12.79 14.34
N PHE A 53 -2.72 -13.30 15.01
CA PHE A 53 -2.82 -14.71 15.40
C PHE A 53 -4.06 -15.33 14.75
N SER A 54 -3.93 -16.60 14.35
CA SER A 54 -5.03 -17.46 13.98
C SER A 54 -4.95 -18.72 14.81
N GLN A 55 -6.02 -19.07 15.54
CA GLN A 55 -6.03 -20.20 16.48
C GLN A 55 -4.82 -20.16 17.44
N ASP A 56 -4.57 -19.02 18.04
CA ASP A 56 -3.46 -18.73 18.97
C ASP A 56 -2.05 -18.89 18.37
N LYS A 57 -1.94 -19.15 17.08
CA LYS A 57 -0.66 -19.22 16.37
C LYS A 57 -0.36 -17.87 15.73
N LEU A 58 0.83 -17.31 16.02
CA LEU A 58 1.34 -16.14 15.33
C LEU A 58 1.51 -16.43 13.83
N ILE A 59 0.81 -15.68 12.98
CA ILE A 59 0.84 -15.86 11.53
C ILE A 59 1.46 -14.66 10.78
N ALA A 60 1.34 -13.45 11.33
CA ALA A 60 1.91 -12.26 10.69
C ALA A 60 2.27 -11.17 11.70
N GLU A 61 3.17 -10.27 11.27
CA GLU A 61 3.41 -8.97 11.89
C GLU A 61 3.16 -7.84 10.89
N VAL A 62 2.58 -6.75 11.36
CA VAL A 62 2.18 -5.61 10.54
C VAL A 62 2.83 -4.33 11.03
N TYR A 63 3.43 -3.59 10.11
CA TYR A 63 4.10 -2.32 10.35
C TYR A 63 3.54 -1.26 9.41
N ILE A 64 3.31 -0.04 9.90
CA ILE A 64 2.69 1.05 9.15
C ILE A 64 3.72 2.15 8.94
N GLU A 65 3.84 2.66 7.73
CA GLU A 65 4.73 3.76 7.36
C GLU A 65 6.19 3.56 7.80
N THR A 66 6.65 4.39 8.75
CA THR A 66 8.04 4.38 9.23
C THR A 66 8.37 3.24 10.19
N GLN A 67 7.37 2.52 10.69
CA GLN A 67 7.57 1.48 11.70
C GLN A 67 8.42 0.32 11.19
N MET A 68 8.30 -0.03 9.91
CA MET A 68 9.18 -1.02 9.29
C MET A 68 10.66 -0.67 9.50
N TYR A 69 11.02 0.61 9.42
CA TYR A 69 12.40 1.06 9.60
C TYR A 69 12.78 1.20 11.08
N ASN A 70 11.91 1.83 11.87
CA ASN A 70 12.21 2.23 13.25
C ASN A 70 12.06 1.09 14.25
N ASP A 71 11.05 0.22 14.03
CA ASP A 71 10.67 -0.81 15.01
C ASP A 71 11.10 -2.23 14.59
N LEU A 72 11.37 -2.45 13.29
CA LEU A 72 11.81 -3.74 12.76
C LEU A 72 13.28 -3.70 12.35
N LEU A 73 13.60 -3.00 11.27
CA LEU A 73 14.95 -3.04 10.67
C LEU A 73 16.04 -2.42 11.54
N SER A 74 15.70 -1.40 12.35
CA SER A 74 16.65 -0.80 13.30
C SER A 74 17.15 -1.79 14.34
N LYS A 75 16.32 -2.75 14.78
CA LYS A 75 16.73 -3.81 15.71
C LYS A 75 17.76 -4.77 15.11
N GLU A 76 17.84 -4.82 13.79
CA GLU A 76 18.82 -5.61 13.05
C GLU A 76 20.00 -4.77 12.55
N ASN A 77 20.11 -3.52 12.99
CA ASN A 77 21.11 -2.56 12.52
C ASN A 77 21.08 -2.31 11.02
N VAL A 78 19.89 -2.44 10.39
CA VAL A 78 19.67 -2.10 8.97
C VAL A 78 19.17 -0.68 8.88
N PHE A 79 20.01 0.22 8.39
CA PHE A 79 19.67 1.63 8.22
C PHE A 79 19.48 1.97 6.74
N TRP A 80 18.30 2.41 6.36
CA TRP A 80 17.94 2.72 4.97
C TRP A 80 18.85 3.77 4.33
N GLY A 81 19.33 4.75 5.13
CA GLY A 81 20.19 5.85 4.68
C GLY A 81 21.57 5.41 4.20
N ASP A 82 22.03 4.19 4.54
CA ASP A 82 23.27 3.62 4.03
C ASP A 82 23.16 3.20 2.55
N TYR A 83 21.94 3.07 2.04
CA TYR A 83 21.67 2.53 0.70
C TYR A 83 20.98 3.52 -0.22
N PHE A 84 20.22 4.48 0.35
CA PHE A 84 19.38 5.40 -0.42
C PHE A 84 19.34 6.79 0.19
N TYR A 85 19.23 7.78 -0.68
CA TYR A 85 19.11 9.19 -0.27
C TYR A 85 17.75 9.52 0.36
N LYS A 86 16.68 8.79 -0.02
CA LYS A 86 15.31 9.05 0.44
C LYS A 86 14.68 7.80 1.01
N MET A 87 14.03 7.94 2.17
CA MET A 87 13.17 6.90 2.73
C MET A 87 11.84 6.83 1.95
N TRP A 88 11.52 5.66 1.42
CA TRP A 88 10.20 5.36 0.87
C TRP A 88 9.41 4.59 1.90
N LYS A 89 8.25 5.14 2.29
CA LYS A 89 7.40 4.57 3.34
C LYS A 89 6.30 3.75 2.69
N PRO A 90 6.14 2.48 3.06
CA PRO A 90 4.95 1.72 2.65
C PRO A 90 3.74 2.22 3.43
N ASP A 91 2.55 2.22 2.84
CA ASP A 91 1.34 2.48 3.62
C ASP A 91 1.13 1.34 4.64
N THR A 92 1.38 0.08 4.23
CA THR A 92 1.41 -1.08 5.13
C THR A 92 2.52 -2.06 4.70
N PHE A 93 3.26 -2.59 5.68
CA PHE A 93 4.23 -3.66 5.49
C PHE A 93 3.84 -4.86 6.34
N VAL A 94 3.75 -6.04 5.75
CA VAL A 94 3.35 -7.28 6.43
C VAL A 94 4.42 -8.34 6.28
N ILE A 95 4.79 -8.97 7.37
CA ILE A 95 5.60 -10.19 7.39
C ILE A 95 4.65 -11.35 7.64
N ASN A 96 4.51 -12.25 6.69
CA ASN A 96 3.76 -13.49 6.86
C ASN A 96 4.71 -14.66 7.13
N PHE A 97 4.66 -15.21 8.32
CA PHE A 97 5.55 -16.28 8.76
C PHE A 97 5.21 -17.64 8.16
N ASN A 98 3.92 -17.89 7.89
CA ASN A 98 3.47 -19.16 7.31
C ASN A 98 3.83 -19.27 5.82
N LEU A 99 3.65 -18.16 5.09
CA LEU A 99 3.98 -18.07 3.66
C LEU A 99 5.46 -17.80 3.40
N LYS A 100 6.23 -17.42 4.44
CA LYS A 100 7.58 -16.88 4.30
C LYS A 100 7.65 -15.74 3.28
N LYS A 101 6.74 -14.78 3.42
CA LYS A 101 6.56 -13.70 2.46
C LYS A 101 6.42 -12.35 3.15
N CYS A 102 7.09 -11.34 2.58
CA CYS A 102 6.91 -9.96 2.95
C CYS A 102 6.05 -9.25 1.90
N PHE A 103 5.01 -8.56 2.36
CA PHE A 103 4.15 -7.77 1.49
C PHE A 103 4.35 -6.28 1.77
N VAL A 104 4.55 -5.50 0.72
CA VAL A 104 4.40 -4.04 0.74
C VAL A 104 3.09 -3.70 0.07
N VAL A 105 2.21 -3.06 0.81
CA VAL A 105 0.89 -2.65 0.32
C VAL A 105 0.84 -1.13 0.24
N GLU A 106 0.56 -0.62 -0.94
CA GLU A 106 0.35 0.82 -1.21
C GLU A 106 -1.12 1.08 -1.52
N MET A 107 -1.71 2.04 -0.83
CA MET A 107 -3.11 2.42 -1.01
C MET A 107 -3.22 3.70 -1.82
N LYS A 108 -4.07 3.71 -2.84
CA LYS A 108 -4.28 4.90 -3.66
C LYS A 108 -5.77 5.15 -3.85
N ASN A 109 -6.20 6.29 -3.35
CA ASN A 109 -7.55 6.80 -3.54
C ASN A 109 -7.55 7.95 -4.54
N GLN A 110 -8.47 7.90 -5.47
CA GLN A 110 -8.69 9.00 -6.41
C GLN A 110 -10.18 9.14 -6.71
N LYS A 111 -10.60 10.36 -7.00
CA LYS A 111 -11.99 10.69 -7.39
C LYS A 111 -12.03 11.57 -8.64
N THR A 112 -10.88 12.06 -9.09
CA THR A 112 -10.73 12.93 -10.27
C THR A 112 -9.38 12.67 -10.92
N PRO A 113 -9.21 12.87 -12.24
CA PRO A 113 -7.92 12.76 -12.91
C PRO A 113 -6.83 13.59 -12.21
N GLY A 114 -5.65 13.01 -12.00
CA GLY A 114 -4.56 13.69 -11.29
C GLY A 114 -3.20 12.99 -11.39
N SER A 115 -2.26 13.36 -10.55
CA SER A 115 -0.87 12.90 -10.56
C SER A 115 -0.65 11.49 -9.98
N VAL A 116 -1.72 10.70 -9.76
CA VAL A 116 -1.56 9.33 -9.22
C VAL A 116 -0.97 8.39 -10.26
N ASP A 117 -1.19 8.64 -11.55
CA ASP A 117 -0.63 7.87 -12.67
C ASP A 117 0.88 7.74 -12.55
N GLU A 118 1.59 8.85 -12.31
CA GLU A 118 3.04 8.86 -12.11
C GLU A 118 3.44 8.04 -10.87
N LYS A 119 2.62 8.06 -9.83
CA LYS A 119 2.88 7.31 -8.59
C LYS A 119 2.68 5.82 -8.80
N LEU A 120 1.71 5.41 -9.60
CA LEU A 120 1.51 4.00 -9.95
C LEU A 120 2.68 3.49 -10.80
N GLN A 121 3.17 4.28 -11.75
CA GLN A 121 4.28 3.89 -12.62
C GLN A 121 5.63 3.79 -11.90
N SER A 122 5.77 4.39 -10.72
CA SER A 122 7.02 4.34 -9.93
C SER A 122 7.25 3.03 -9.17
N PHE A 123 6.37 2.03 -9.29
CA PHE A 123 6.44 0.79 -8.52
C PHE A 123 7.73 -0.01 -8.75
N ASN A 124 8.25 -0.05 -9.95
CA ASN A 124 9.48 -0.79 -10.26
C ASN A 124 10.66 -0.34 -9.40
N PHE A 125 10.84 0.99 -9.26
CA PHE A 125 11.87 1.52 -8.38
C PHE A 125 11.62 1.15 -6.91
N LYS A 126 10.37 1.22 -6.46
CA LYS A 126 10.01 0.88 -5.07
C LYS A 126 10.22 -0.61 -4.78
N ILE A 127 9.90 -1.49 -5.72
CA ILE A 127 10.16 -2.93 -5.60
C ILE A 127 11.66 -3.17 -5.37
N GLU A 128 12.52 -2.61 -6.22
CA GLU A 128 13.97 -2.77 -6.09
C GLU A 128 14.51 -2.13 -4.80
N TYR A 129 13.94 -1.00 -4.39
CA TYR A 129 14.26 -0.34 -3.13
C TYR A 129 13.99 -1.26 -1.93
N TYR A 130 12.77 -1.80 -1.82
CA TYR A 130 12.41 -2.67 -0.70
C TYR A 130 13.17 -3.99 -0.72
N LYS A 131 13.32 -4.63 -1.86
CA LYS A 131 14.13 -5.84 -2.01
C LYS A 131 15.56 -5.63 -1.51
N LYS A 132 16.18 -4.52 -1.90
CA LYS A 132 17.55 -4.21 -1.48
C LYS A 132 17.65 -4.00 0.03
N ILE A 133 16.70 -3.31 0.65
CA ILE A 133 16.70 -3.09 2.10
C ILE A 133 16.46 -4.41 2.85
N LEU A 134 15.44 -5.18 2.44
CA LEU A 134 15.09 -6.44 3.08
C LEU A 134 16.20 -7.49 2.95
N SER A 135 16.95 -7.50 1.84
CA SER A 135 18.12 -8.38 1.68
C SER A 135 19.26 -8.12 2.67
N LYS A 136 19.19 -7.03 3.45
CA LYS A 136 20.16 -6.71 4.51
C LYS A 136 19.68 -7.12 5.89
N SER A 137 18.41 -7.49 6.02
CA SER A 137 17.84 -8.04 7.24
C SER A 137 18.29 -9.49 7.41
N ASN A 138 18.72 -9.87 8.62
CA ASN A 138 19.11 -11.26 8.90
C ASN A 138 17.87 -12.18 9.00
N SER A 139 16.75 -11.63 9.45
CA SER A 139 15.51 -12.40 9.67
C SER A 139 14.62 -12.50 8.42
N LEU A 140 14.79 -11.59 7.43
CA LEU A 140 13.88 -11.48 6.28
C LEU A 140 14.58 -11.73 4.92
N ASN A 141 15.89 -11.97 4.89
CA ASN A 141 16.65 -12.10 3.65
C ASN A 141 16.28 -13.35 2.81
N ASP A 142 15.64 -14.33 3.42
CA ASP A 142 15.13 -15.57 2.79
C ASP A 142 13.63 -15.54 2.51
N TYR A 143 12.95 -14.41 2.82
CA TYR A 143 11.52 -14.24 2.54
C TYR A 143 11.30 -13.81 1.08
N GLU A 144 10.28 -14.36 0.47
CA GLU A 144 9.77 -13.82 -0.78
C GLU A 144 9.21 -12.41 -0.55
N PHE A 145 9.33 -11.56 -1.56
CA PHE A 145 8.83 -10.19 -1.52
C PHE A 145 7.75 -9.97 -2.57
N GLU A 146 6.64 -9.35 -2.15
CA GLU A 146 5.56 -8.99 -3.05
C GLU A 146 5.09 -7.54 -2.79
N TYR A 147 4.86 -6.82 -3.88
CA TYR A 147 4.37 -5.45 -3.86
C TYR A 147 2.94 -5.41 -4.41
N LEU A 148 2.02 -4.83 -3.64
CA LEU A 148 0.59 -4.82 -3.95
C LEU A 148 0.06 -3.39 -3.97
N PHE A 149 -0.94 -3.14 -4.81
CA PHE A 149 -1.75 -1.94 -4.73
C PHE A 149 -3.16 -2.23 -4.20
N VAL A 150 -3.67 -1.34 -3.34
CA VAL A 150 -5.09 -1.22 -3.04
C VAL A 150 -5.57 0.08 -3.67
N LEU A 151 -6.41 -0.04 -4.68
CA LEU A 151 -6.88 1.05 -5.52
C LEU A 151 -8.38 1.29 -5.27
N SER A 152 -8.82 2.55 -5.14
CA SER A 152 -10.24 2.84 -5.02
C SER A 152 -11.02 2.45 -6.29
N ASP A 153 -12.34 2.25 -6.15
CA ASP A 153 -13.23 1.86 -7.26
C ASP A 153 -13.08 2.74 -8.50
N TRP A 154 -12.65 3.98 -8.31
CA TRP A 154 -12.45 4.93 -9.39
C TRP A 154 -11.44 4.44 -10.46
N PHE A 155 -10.45 3.65 -10.08
CA PHE A 155 -9.47 3.09 -11.02
C PHE A 155 -10.06 2.00 -11.92
N TYR A 156 -11.15 1.39 -11.50
CA TYR A 156 -11.84 0.29 -12.20
C TYR A 156 -13.08 0.74 -12.94
N THR A 157 -13.49 2.02 -12.79
CA THR A 157 -14.67 2.56 -13.45
C THR A 157 -14.34 3.23 -14.77
N ASP A 158 -15.24 3.12 -15.73
CA ASP A 158 -15.16 3.86 -16.99
C ASP A 158 -15.42 5.35 -16.74
N TYR A 159 -14.40 6.16 -16.94
CA TYR A 159 -14.54 7.61 -16.89
C TYR A 159 -14.87 8.15 -18.27
N VAL A 160 -16.05 8.75 -18.38
CA VAL A 160 -16.46 9.45 -19.60
C VAL A 160 -15.92 10.88 -19.56
N TYR A 161 -14.90 11.15 -20.35
CA TYR A 161 -14.41 12.53 -20.54
C TYR A 161 -15.51 13.39 -21.11
N LYS A 162 -15.83 14.50 -20.43
CA LYS A 162 -16.71 15.55 -20.93
C LYS A 162 -15.90 16.54 -21.75
N ASP A 163 -16.54 17.12 -22.79
CA ASP A 163 -15.95 18.29 -23.46
C ASP A 163 -15.73 19.38 -22.40
N ASN A 164 -14.57 20.00 -22.42
CA ASN A 164 -14.10 21.03 -21.47
C ASN A 164 -13.47 20.53 -20.15
N ASP A 165 -13.30 19.24 -19.92
CA ASP A 165 -12.41 18.79 -18.86
C ASP A 165 -10.98 19.27 -19.19
N ARG A 166 -10.52 20.32 -18.51
CA ARG A 166 -9.24 21.02 -18.73
C ARG A 166 -9.12 21.77 -20.08
N GLY A 167 -10.23 22.19 -20.70
CA GLY A 167 -10.20 22.94 -21.96
C GLY A 167 -9.87 22.11 -23.20
N GLU A 168 -9.83 20.78 -23.08
CA GLU A 168 -9.63 19.84 -24.20
C GLU A 168 -10.96 19.24 -24.66
N LYS A 169 -11.06 18.97 -25.95
CA LYS A 169 -12.18 18.19 -26.50
C LYS A 169 -11.97 16.72 -26.15
N ALA A 170 -13.02 16.03 -25.68
CA ALA A 170 -12.96 14.64 -25.30
C ALA A 170 -12.56 13.69 -26.46
N GLY A 171 -12.91 14.06 -27.71
CA GLY A 171 -12.50 13.34 -28.92
C GLY A 171 -12.71 11.82 -28.81
N ASN A 172 -11.71 11.04 -29.22
CA ASN A 172 -11.73 9.58 -29.19
C ASN A 172 -11.53 8.97 -27.79
N ARG A 173 -11.35 9.81 -26.75
CA ARG A 173 -11.23 9.36 -25.34
C ARG A 173 -12.59 9.10 -24.68
N LYS A 174 -13.69 9.43 -25.36
CA LYS A 174 -15.05 9.08 -24.88
C LYS A 174 -15.15 7.57 -24.76
N ASN A 175 -15.62 7.09 -23.63
CA ASN A 175 -15.83 5.66 -23.34
C ASN A 175 -14.56 4.81 -23.16
N LYS A 176 -13.40 5.39 -22.85
CA LYS A 176 -12.24 4.60 -22.41
C LYS A 176 -12.09 4.66 -20.89
N SER A 177 -11.79 3.53 -20.27
CA SER A 177 -11.32 3.52 -18.90
C SER A 177 -10.10 4.43 -18.79
N HIS A 178 -10.09 5.30 -17.77
CA HIS A 178 -9.01 6.27 -17.62
C HIS A 178 -7.68 5.61 -17.25
N TYR A 179 -7.74 4.44 -16.62
CA TYR A 179 -6.58 3.73 -16.10
C TYR A 179 -6.36 2.35 -16.72
N LEU A 180 -7.10 1.98 -17.76
CA LEU A 180 -6.95 0.68 -18.39
C LEU A 180 -5.49 0.38 -18.75
N ASP A 181 -4.82 1.31 -19.42
CA ASP A 181 -3.42 1.17 -19.82
C ASP A 181 -2.48 1.00 -18.60
N THR A 182 -2.80 1.66 -17.48
CA THR A 182 -2.02 1.56 -16.25
C THR A 182 -2.26 0.23 -15.55
N LEU A 183 -3.50 -0.26 -15.48
CA LEU A 183 -3.82 -1.56 -14.90
C LEU A 183 -3.21 -2.69 -15.74
N GLU A 184 -3.32 -2.65 -17.06
CA GLU A 184 -2.64 -3.57 -17.97
C GLU A 184 -1.11 -3.55 -17.78
N TYR A 185 -0.53 -2.39 -17.54
CA TYR A 185 0.90 -2.28 -17.26
C TYR A 185 1.27 -2.93 -15.92
N LEU A 186 0.46 -2.79 -14.87
CA LEU A 186 0.66 -3.49 -13.60
C LEU A 186 0.57 -5.01 -13.79
N ASP A 187 -0.47 -5.50 -14.50
CA ASP A 187 -0.67 -6.93 -14.77
C ASP A 187 0.48 -7.53 -15.57
N ASN A 188 0.92 -6.85 -16.63
CA ASN A 188 2.05 -7.27 -17.45
C ASN A 188 3.38 -7.35 -16.66
N ASN A 189 3.51 -6.57 -15.60
CA ASN A 189 4.65 -6.60 -14.68
C ASN A 189 4.39 -7.48 -13.44
N LYS A 190 3.27 -8.22 -13.41
CA LYS A 190 2.88 -9.12 -12.29
C LYS A 190 2.74 -8.41 -10.96
N VAL A 191 2.36 -7.13 -10.97
CA VAL A 191 2.04 -6.36 -9.77
C VAL A 191 0.55 -6.46 -9.52
N LYS A 192 0.16 -7.15 -8.44
CA LYS A 192 -1.25 -7.34 -8.10
C LYS A 192 -1.89 -6.05 -7.60
N HIS A 193 -3.15 -5.86 -7.96
CA HIS A 193 -3.94 -4.73 -7.52
C HIS A 193 -5.37 -5.15 -7.18
N PHE A 194 -5.91 -4.54 -6.13
CA PHE A 194 -7.21 -4.89 -5.55
C PHE A 194 -7.99 -3.61 -5.28
N ASN A 195 -9.33 -3.67 -5.26
CA ASN A 195 -10.17 -2.53 -4.88
C ASN A 195 -10.48 -2.47 -3.38
N PHE A 196 -10.05 -3.48 -2.63
CA PHE A 196 -10.10 -3.57 -1.17
C PHE A 196 -8.82 -4.21 -0.65
N PHE A 197 -8.55 -4.13 0.64
CA PHE A 197 -7.37 -4.77 1.22
C PHE A 197 -7.50 -6.30 1.14
N PRO A 198 -6.57 -6.99 0.46
CA PRO A 198 -6.68 -8.43 0.19
C PRO A 198 -6.19 -9.25 1.41
N SER A 199 -6.94 -9.23 2.52
CA SER A 199 -6.53 -9.89 3.78
C SER A 199 -6.31 -11.38 3.61
N ASP A 200 -7.19 -12.09 2.92
CA ASP A 200 -7.10 -13.54 2.72
C ASP A 200 -5.88 -13.90 1.88
N TYR A 201 -5.59 -13.11 0.86
CA TYR A 201 -4.36 -13.28 0.09
C TYR A 201 -3.10 -13.03 0.92
N VAL A 202 -3.07 -11.93 1.66
CA VAL A 202 -1.90 -11.54 2.47
C VAL A 202 -1.67 -12.48 3.65
N LEU A 203 -2.74 -13.03 4.28
CA LEU A 203 -2.62 -13.90 5.44
C LEU A 203 -2.55 -15.38 5.09
N PHE A 204 -3.28 -15.82 4.06
CA PHE A 204 -3.44 -17.25 3.76
C PHE A 204 -3.01 -17.65 2.35
N GLY A 205 -2.64 -16.70 1.49
CA GLY A 205 -2.25 -16.95 0.11
C GLY A 205 -3.42 -17.21 -0.85
N ASN A 206 -4.65 -17.04 -0.39
CA ASN A 206 -5.85 -17.28 -1.19
C ASN A 206 -6.17 -16.06 -2.07
N LEU A 207 -6.27 -16.26 -3.38
CA LEU A 207 -6.86 -15.30 -4.31
C LEU A 207 -8.35 -15.63 -4.42
N GLU A 208 -9.22 -14.72 -3.99
CA GLU A 208 -10.64 -14.81 -4.33
C GLU A 208 -10.91 -14.47 -5.80
#